data_1b75f2e25081ddeaa01c3794e4076e3d
#
_entry.id   1b75f2e25081ddeaa01c3794e4076e3d
#
_cell.length_a   1.000
_cell.length_b   1.000
_cell.length_c   1.000
_cell.angle_alpha   90.00
_cell.angle_beta   90.00
_cell.angle_gamma   90.00
#
_symmetry.space_group_name_H-M   'P 1'
#
loop_
_entity.id
_entity.type
_entity.pdbx_description
1 polymer ?
#
loop_
_entity_poly.entity_id
_entity_poly.type
_entity_poly.pdbx_seq_one_letter_code
_entity_poly.pdbx_strand_id
1 'polypeptide(L)'
;FPTRRSSDLTKDRENFLKDISSSKKASIFFESPHHIKETLVLLANHLEPNRLLLICRELTKKFEEIVSLEAKNVADWLTGAESLKGEFVIVVAGRPANGDEAPEHAALLLWANALSPYMGSKEIAAVLSQTLGLTKKEAYQIALDAKNE
;
A
#
# COMPACT_ATOMS: atom_id res chain seq x y z
N PHE A 1 -28.69 -1.26 -8.17
CA PHE A 1 -27.58 -0.34 -8.41
C PHE A 1 -27.99 0.58 -9.59
N PRO A 2 -27.90 1.91 -9.43
CA PRO A 2 -28.16 2.81 -10.53
C PRO A 2 -27.10 2.55 -11.63
N THR A 3 -27.57 2.34 -12.86
CA THR A 3 -26.71 2.23 -14.04
C THR A 3 -26.07 3.59 -14.29
N ARG A 4 -24.84 3.81 -13.82
CA ARG A 4 -24.05 4.98 -14.14
C ARG A 4 -23.44 4.84 -15.53
N ARG A 5 -23.38 5.94 -16.27
CA ARG A 5 -22.71 5.97 -17.58
C ARG A 5 -21.21 5.72 -17.40
N SER A 6 -20.58 5.07 -18.33
CA SER A 6 -19.15 4.74 -18.32
C SER A 6 -18.25 5.97 -18.08
N SER A 7 -18.63 7.16 -18.59
CA SER A 7 -17.94 8.43 -18.35
C SER A 7 -18.01 8.92 -16.87
N ASP A 8 -19.11 8.63 -16.19
CA ASP A 8 -19.29 9.04 -14.80
C ASP A 8 -18.45 8.16 -13.87
N LEU A 9 -18.34 6.87 -14.19
CA LEU A 9 -17.48 5.92 -13.48
C LEU A 9 -16.00 6.30 -13.57
N THR A 10 -15.55 6.80 -14.71
CA THR A 10 -14.16 7.22 -14.90
C THR A 10 -13.82 8.47 -14.05
N LYS A 11 -14.70 9.47 -14.06
CA LYS A 11 -14.52 10.70 -13.24
C LYS A 11 -14.58 10.41 -11.75
N ASP A 12 -15.51 9.58 -11.29
CA ASP A 12 -15.64 9.18 -9.90
C ASP A 12 -14.36 8.45 -9.44
N ARG A 13 -13.79 7.63 -10.31
CA ARG A 13 -12.54 6.91 -10.07
C ARG A 13 -11.35 7.85 -9.98
N GLU A 14 -11.20 8.79 -10.91
CA GLU A 14 -10.13 9.80 -10.86
C GLU A 14 -10.22 10.65 -9.59
N ASN A 15 -11.42 11.08 -9.19
CA ASN A 15 -11.62 11.83 -7.95
C ASN A 15 -11.24 11.00 -6.72
N PHE A 16 -11.66 9.73 -6.67
CA PHE A 16 -11.27 8.79 -5.61
C PHE A 16 -9.74 8.64 -5.51
N LEU A 17 -9.05 8.49 -6.63
CA LEU A 17 -7.60 8.37 -6.64
C LEU A 17 -6.88 9.67 -6.26
N LYS A 18 -7.43 10.83 -6.62
CA LYS A 18 -6.96 12.14 -6.15
C LYS A 18 -7.11 12.30 -4.63
N ASP A 19 -8.24 11.89 -4.07
CA ASP A 19 -8.47 11.91 -2.63
C ASP A 19 -7.46 11.04 -1.89
N ILE A 20 -7.19 9.83 -2.40
CA ILE A 20 -6.13 8.95 -1.88
C ILE A 20 -4.76 9.64 -1.94
N SER A 21 -4.42 10.28 -3.05
CA SER A 21 -3.10 10.93 -3.22
C SER A 21 -2.86 12.06 -2.22
N SER A 22 -3.91 12.80 -1.86
CA SER A 22 -3.84 13.90 -0.90
C SER A 22 -3.98 13.47 0.57
N SER A 23 -4.45 12.25 0.82
CA SER A 23 -4.72 11.74 2.16
C SER A 23 -3.44 11.60 2.99
N LYS A 24 -3.47 12.13 4.22
CA LYS A 24 -2.44 11.89 5.24
C LYS A 24 -2.55 10.53 5.92
N LYS A 25 -3.68 9.83 5.73
CA LYS A 25 -3.92 8.49 6.26
C LYS A 25 -3.67 7.46 5.17
N ALA A 26 -3.29 6.25 5.57
CA ALA A 26 -3.26 5.13 4.65
C ALA A 26 -4.66 4.85 4.11
N SER A 27 -4.71 4.51 2.84
CA SER A 27 -5.95 4.13 2.15
C SER A 27 -5.86 2.66 1.75
N ILE A 28 -6.93 1.92 2.00
CA ILE A 28 -7.05 0.50 1.64
C ILE A 28 -8.31 0.34 0.80
N PHE A 29 -8.19 -0.33 -0.33
CA PHE A 29 -9.34 -0.61 -1.18
C PHE A 29 -9.15 -1.90 -2.00
N PHE A 30 -10.27 -2.47 -2.41
CA PHE A 30 -10.29 -3.64 -3.29
C PHE A 30 -10.28 -3.21 -4.75
N GLU A 31 -9.60 -4.00 -5.59
CA GLU A 31 -9.58 -3.76 -7.03
C GLU A 31 -9.78 -5.06 -7.81
N SER A 32 -10.48 -4.96 -8.92
CA SER A 32 -10.73 -6.08 -9.81
C SER A 32 -9.55 -6.35 -10.76
N PRO A 33 -9.37 -7.59 -11.23
CA PRO A 33 -8.33 -7.92 -12.20
C PRO A 33 -8.50 -7.17 -13.54
N HIS A 34 -9.71 -6.73 -13.86
CA HIS A 34 -9.99 -5.97 -15.09
C HIS A 34 -9.50 -4.52 -15.02
N HIS A 35 -9.38 -3.98 -13.83
CA HIS A 35 -9.08 -2.56 -13.61
C HIS A 35 -7.74 -2.31 -12.91
N ILE A 36 -7.10 -3.34 -12.35
CA ILE A 36 -5.89 -3.20 -11.55
C ILE A 36 -4.77 -2.44 -12.29
N LYS A 37 -4.55 -2.76 -13.55
CA LYS A 37 -3.50 -2.11 -14.37
C LYS A 37 -3.78 -0.61 -14.51
N GLU A 38 -4.99 -0.23 -14.90
CA GLU A 38 -5.39 1.16 -15.06
C GLU A 38 -5.31 1.93 -13.74
N THR A 39 -5.81 1.33 -12.65
CA THR A 39 -5.77 1.92 -11.32
C THR A 39 -4.35 2.18 -10.84
N LEU A 40 -3.44 1.23 -11.00
CA LEU A 40 -2.05 1.39 -10.60
C LEU A 40 -1.31 2.44 -11.42
N VAL A 41 -1.56 2.53 -12.72
CA VAL A 41 -1.01 3.60 -13.58
C VAL A 41 -1.52 4.97 -13.15
N LEU A 42 -2.81 5.10 -12.90
CA LEU A 42 -3.40 6.36 -12.44
C LEU A 42 -2.87 6.75 -11.05
N LEU A 43 -2.76 5.80 -10.13
CA LEU A 43 -2.13 6.05 -8.82
C LEU A 43 -0.70 6.55 -8.97
N ALA A 44 0.13 5.86 -9.75
CA ALA A 44 1.53 6.24 -9.97
C ALA A 44 1.67 7.66 -10.54
N ASN A 45 0.70 8.11 -11.35
CA ASN A 45 0.68 9.46 -11.91
C ASN A 45 0.26 10.55 -10.91
N HIS A 46 -0.47 10.18 -9.86
CA HIS A 46 -0.97 11.14 -8.85
C HIS A 46 -0.18 11.11 -7.54
N LEU A 47 0.58 10.04 -7.28
CA LEU A 47 1.37 9.90 -6.07
C LEU A 47 2.77 10.48 -6.26
N GLU A 48 3.38 10.90 -5.16
CA GLU A 48 4.80 11.23 -5.13
C GLU A 48 5.62 9.97 -5.52
N PRO A 49 6.74 10.11 -6.26
CA PRO A 49 7.50 8.96 -6.79
C PRO A 49 7.94 7.95 -5.74
N ASN A 50 8.20 8.40 -4.52
CA ASN A 50 8.64 7.59 -3.38
C ASN A 50 7.49 7.15 -2.45
N ARG A 51 6.23 7.44 -2.81
CA ARG A 51 5.07 6.98 -2.04
C ARG A 51 4.98 5.47 -2.08
N LEU A 52 4.85 4.84 -0.92
CA LEU A 52 4.75 3.39 -0.82
C LEU A 52 3.34 2.88 -1.14
N LEU A 53 3.32 1.80 -1.91
CA LEU A 53 2.14 0.98 -2.18
C LEU A 53 2.40 -0.46 -1.75
N LEU A 54 1.38 -1.11 -1.24
CA LEU A 54 1.35 -2.54 -1.05
C LEU A 54 0.28 -3.11 -2.00
N ILE A 55 0.68 -4.02 -2.84
CA ILE A 55 -0.19 -4.73 -3.77
C ILE A 55 -0.33 -6.15 -3.25
N CYS A 56 -1.52 -6.50 -2.80
CA CYS A 56 -1.84 -7.84 -2.32
C CYS A 56 -2.74 -8.51 -3.34
N ARG A 57 -2.36 -9.70 -3.80
CA ARG A 57 -3.14 -10.53 -4.72
C ARG A 57 -3.53 -11.82 -4.04
N GLU A 58 -4.78 -12.25 -4.22
CA GLU A 58 -5.29 -13.54 -3.74
C GLU A 58 -5.01 -13.80 -2.24
N LEU A 59 -5.16 -12.76 -1.39
CA LEU A 59 -4.93 -12.86 0.06
C LEU A 59 -5.66 -14.07 0.65
N THR A 60 -4.97 -14.81 1.51
CA THR A 60 -5.44 -16.02 2.20
C THR A 60 -5.72 -17.22 1.28
N LYS A 61 -5.36 -17.13 -0.01
CA LYS A 61 -5.55 -18.20 -0.99
C LYS A 61 -4.21 -18.84 -1.39
N LYS A 62 -4.27 -19.92 -2.15
CA LYS A 62 -3.10 -20.71 -2.58
C LYS A 62 -2.04 -19.91 -3.33
N PHE A 63 -2.46 -18.90 -4.08
CA PHE A 63 -1.59 -18.07 -4.90
C PHE A 63 -1.47 -16.64 -4.35
N GLU A 64 -1.44 -16.54 -3.02
CA GLU A 64 -1.21 -15.28 -2.34
C GLU A 64 0.13 -14.67 -2.75
N GLU A 65 0.09 -13.40 -3.08
CA GLU A 65 1.27 -12.60 -3.40
C GLU A 65 1.13 -11.21 -2.75
N ILE A 66 2.17 -10.77 -2.06
CA ILE A 66 2.23 -9.45 -1.42
C ILE A 66 3.51 -8.76 -1.87
N VAL A 67 3.35 -7.61 -2.53
CA VAL A 67 4.46 -6.83 -3.05
C VAL A 67 4.39 -5.41 -2.49
N SER A 68 5.50 -4.96 -1.90
CA SER A 68 5.69 -3.56 -1.50
C SER A 68 6.59 -2.86 -2.51
N LEU A 69 6.17 -1.70 -3.01
CA LEU A 69 6.94 -0.91 -3.96
C LEU A 69 6.63 0.59 -3.85
N GLU A 70 7.55 1.40 -4.34
CA GLU A 70 7.33 2.84 -4.52
C GLU A 70 6.54 3.13 -5.80
N ALA A 71 5.78 4.23 -5.82
CA ALA A 71 4.95 4.61 -6.96
C ALA A 71 5.73 4.68 -8.28
N LYS A 72 6.98 5.14 -8.26
CA LYS A 72 7.87 5.19 -9.44
C LYS A 72 8.15 3.82 -10.06
N ASN A 73 8.05 2.74 -9.29
CA ASN A 73 8.37 1.37 -9.72
C ASN A 73 7.13 0.60 -10.22
N VAL A 74 5.95 1.21 -10.21
CA VAL A 74 4.69 0.56 -10.63
C VAL A 74 4.76 0.09 -12.08
N ALA A 75 5.32 0.91 -13.00
CA ALA A 75 5.40 0.57 -14.41
C ALA A 75 6.29 -0.67 -14.65
N ASP A 76 7.43 -0.74 -13.97
CA ASP A 76 8.36 -1.87 -14.06
C ASP A 76 7.71 -3.14 -13.49
N TRP A 77 7.05 -3.01 -12.34
CA TRP A 77 6.33 -4.13 -11.74
C TRP A 77 5.22 -4.66 -12.66
N LEU A 78 4.41 -3.78 -13.27
CA LEU A 78 3.35 -4.17 -14.21
C LEU A 78 3.90 -4.88 -15.44
N THR A 79 5.10 -4.52 -15.88
CA THR A 79 5.77 -5.18 -17.02
C THR A 79 6.28 -6.56 -16.66
N GLY A 80 6.75 -6.75 -15.43
CA GLY A 80 7.30 -8.02 -14.93
C GLY A 80 6.27 -8.95 -14.27
N ALA A 81 5.04 -8.49 -14.04
CA ALA A 81 4.02 -9.28 -13.36
C ALA A 81 3.62 -10.52 -14.15
N GLU A 82 3.79 -11.70 -13.54
CA GLU A 82 3.43 -12.98 -14.17
C GLU A 82 1.93 -13.11 -14.43
N SER A 83 1.10 -12.53 -13.58
CA SER A 83 -0.35 -12.60 -13.70
C SER A 83 -1.03 -11.42 -13.00
N LEU A 84 -1.99 -10.82 -13.68
CA LEU A 84 -2.92 -9.83 -13.11
C LEU A 84 -4.33 -10.44 -12.90
N LYS A 85 -4.43 -11.77 -12.77
CA LYS A 85 -5.69 -12.46 -12.45
C LYS A 85 -5.86 -12.57 -10.93
N GLY A 86 -7.11 -12.62 -10.49
CA GLY A 86 -7.47 -12.79 -9.08
C GLY A 86 -7.97 -11.51 -8.44
N GLU A 87 -8.17 -11.53 -7.13
CA GLU A 87 -8.65 -10.40 -6.34
C GLU A 87 -7.47 -9.61 -5.80
N PHE A 88 -7.56 -8.29 -5.85
CA PHE A 88 -6.53 -7.39 -5.37
C PHE A 88 -7.00 -6.56 -4.19
N VAL A 89 -6.11 -6.39 -3.23
CA VAL A 89 -6.20 -5.37 -2.18
C VAL A 89 -5.01 -4.43 -2.35
N ILE A 90 -5.29 -3.15 -2.51
CA ILE A 90 -4.26 -2.12 -2.63
C ILE A 90 -4.22 -1.30 -1.36
N VAL A 91 -3.04 -1.12 -0.82
CA VAL A 91 -2.79 -0.21 0.28
C VAL A 91 -1.86 0.89 -0.20
N VAL A 92 -2.27 2.14 -0.01
CA VAL A 92 -1.47 3.31 -0.31
C VAL A 92 -1.10 3.96 1.00
N ALA A 93 0.19 4.15 1.27
CA ALA A 93 0.66 4.85 2.46
C ALA A 93 0.13 6.29 2.51
N GLY A 94 -0.12 6.81 3.69
CA GLY A 94 -0.50 8.20 3.88
C GLY A 94 0.58 9.18 3.40
N ARG A 95 0.18 10.39 2.99
CA ARG A 95 1.12 11.45 2.66
C ARG A 95 1.85 11.91 3.94
N PRO A 96 3.19 11.99 3.97
CA PRO A 96 3.93 12.50 5.11
C PRO A 96 3.45 13.90 5.50
N ALA A 97 3.34 14.14 6.80
CA ALA A 97 2.85 15.44 7.31
C ALA A 97 3.84 16.57 7.06
N ASN A 98 5.14 16.27 7.05
CA ASN A 98 6.23 17.22 6.79
C ASN A 98 7.22 16.55 5.84
N GLY A 99 7.71 17.30 4.85
CA GLY A 99 8.58 16.78 3.77
C GLY A 99 9.97 16.29 4.19
N ASP A 100 10.27 16.19 5.49
CA ASP A 100 11.59 15.87 6.03
C ASP A 100 11.70 14.50 6.72
N GLU A 101 10.60 13.80 6.99
CA GLU A 101 10.70 12.41 7.46
C GLU A 101 10.78 11.46 6.27
N ALA A 102 11.82 10.66 6.24
CA ALA A 102 11.99 9.62 5.23
C ALA A 102 10.69 8.80 5.14
N PRO A 103 10.03 8.73 3.96
CA PRO A 103 8.73 8.07 3.81
C PRO A 103 8.73 6.62 4.27
N GLU A 104 9.88 6.04 4.35
CA GLU A 104 10.14 4.69 4.82
C GLU A 104 9.79 4.52 6.31
N HIS A 105 10.22 5.44 7.19
CA HIS A 105 9.98 5.32 8.63
C HIS A 105 8.50 5.54 9.01
N ALA A 106 7.85 6.54 8.43
CA ALA A 106 6.42 6.80 8.68
C ALA A 106 5.53 5.64 8.20
N ALA A 107 5.87 5.02 7.08
CA ALA A 107 5.17 3.85 6.58
C ALA A 107 5.37 2.63 7.50
N LEU A 108 6.58 2.44 8.01
CA LEU A 108 6.92 1.35 8.93
C LEU A 108 6.18 1.48 10.27
N LEU A 109 6.09 2.69 10.83
CA LEU A 109 5.28 2.98 12.01
C LEU A 109 3.80 2.69 11.77
N LEU A 110 3.29 3.06 10.61
CA LEU A 110 1.90 2.82 10.23
C LEU A 110 1.57 1.32 10.18
N TRP A 111 2.48 0.49 9.65
CA TRP A 111 2.36 -0.97 9.67
C TRP A 111 2.42 -1.52 11.09
N ALA A 112 3.38 -1.06 11.89
CA ALA A 112 3.52 -1.51 13.26
C ALA A 112 2.29 -1.14 14.10
N ASN A 113 1.74 0.06 13.93
CA ASN A 113 0.49 0.50 14.57
C ASN A 113 -0.71 -0.34 14.17
N ALA A 114 -0.86 -0.65 12.87
CA ALA A 114 -1.95 -1.49 12.37
C ALA A 114 -1.90 -2.92 12.91
N LEU A 115 -0.70 -3.45 13.15
CA LEU A 115 -0.48 -4.79 13.68
C LEU A 115 -0.53 -4.86 15.22
N SER A 116 -0.29 -3.76 15.91
CA SER A 116 -0.17 -3.71 17.37
C SER A 116 -1.39 -4.21 18.16
N PRO A 117 -2.65 -4.10 17.67
CA PRO A 117 -3.80 -4.68 18.35
C PRO A 117 -3.84 -6.22 18.30
N TYR A 118 -3.12 -6.83 17.38
CA TYR A 118 -3.22 -8.26 17.08
C TYR A 118 -1.98 -9.06 17.47
N MET A 119 -0.81 -8.41 17.61
CA MET A 119 0.46 -9.10 17.88
C MET A 119 1.40 -8.29 18.76
N GLY A 120 2.34 -8.99 19.43
CA GLY A 120 3.35 -8.38 20.26
C GLY A 120 4.49 -7.72 19.46
N SER A 121 5.28 -6.85 20.10
CA SER A 121 6.38 -6.13 19.43
C SER A 121 7.43 -7.07 18.80
N LYS A 122 7.66 -8.25 19.38
CA LYS A 122 8.58 -9.25 18.80
C LYS A 122 8.06 -9.84 17.51
N GLU A 123 6.76 -10.12 17.44
CA GLU A 123 6.10 -10.68 16.28
C GLU A 123 6.02 -9.62 15.15
N ILE A 124 5.66 -8.38 15.51
CA ILE A 124 5.67 -7.24 14.57
C ILE A 124 7.08 -7.05 13.99
N ALA A 125 8.12 -7.07 14.84
CA ALA A 125 9.50 -6.94 14.39
C ALA A 125 9.91 -8.08 13.45
N ALA A 126 9.47 -9.31 13.71
CA ALA A 126 9.73 -10.45 12.83
C ALA A 126 9.08 -10.27 11.47
N VAL A 127 7.81 -9.85 11.42
CA VAL A 127 7.08 -9.56 10.17
C VAL A 127 7.79 -8.46 9.38
N LEU A 128 8.09 -7.32 10.01
CA LEU A 128 8.76 -6.19 9.35
C LEU A 128 10.15 -6.58 8.84
N SER A 129 10.92 -7.35 9.61
CA SER A 129 12.24 -7.81 9.20
C SER A 129 12.18 -8.78 8.01
N GLN A 130 11.24 -9.71 8.01
CA GLN A 130 11.10 -10.71 6.94
C GLN A 130 10.55 -10.11 5.63
N THR A 131 9.57 -9.19 5.76
CA THR A 131 8.88 -8.63 4.59
C THR A 131 9.60 -7.45 3.95
N LEU A 132 10.30 -6.64 4.75
CA LEU A 132 10.87 -5.37 4.31
C LEU A 132 12.40 -5.35 4.33
N GLY A 133 13.04 -6.46 4.69
CA GLY A 133 14.51 -6.58 4.71
C GLY A 133 15.20 -5.75 5.80
N LEU A 134 14.46 -5.30 6.80
CA LEU A 134 15.01 -4.54 7.93
C LEU A 134 15.86 -5.44 8.82
N THR A 135 16.88 -4.86 9.46
CA THR A 135 17.56 -5.56 10.53
C THR A 135 16.62 -5.80 11.72
N LYS A 136 16.83 -6.88 12.46
CA LYS A 136 16.01 -7.19 13.65
C LYS A 136 15.96 -6.04 14.65
N LYS A 137 17.05 -5.26 14.76
CA LYS A 137 17.15 -4.12 15.66
C LYS A 137 16.27 -2.96 15.23
N GLU A 138 16.32 -2.60 13.94
CA GLU A 138 15.48 -1.54 13.36
C GLU A 138 14.00 -1.92 13.45
N ALA A 139 13.64 -3.12 13.02
CA ALA A 139 12.28 -3.62 13.08
C ALA A 139 11.72 -3.63 14.51
N TYR A 140 12.55 -4.00 15.50
CA TYR A 140 12.12 -4.02 16.90
C TYR A 140 11.94 -2.61 17.48
N GLN A 141 12.82 -1.66 17.10
CA GLN A 141 12.65 -0.27 17.49
C GLN A 141 11.33 0.32 16.99
N ILE A 142 11.04 0.11 15.71
CA ILE A 142 9.76 0.54 15.08
C ILE A 142 8.55 -0.06 15.79
N ALA A 143 8.63 -1.35 16.15
CA ALA A 143 7.55 -2.02 16.87
C ALA A 143 7.36 -1.52 18.31
N LEU A 144 8.40 -0.96 18.94
CA LEU A 144 8.32 -0.31 20.25
C LEU A 144 7.73 1.10 20.13
N ASP A 145 8.18 1.87 19.12
CA ASP A 145 7.74 3.25 18.91
C ASP A 145 6.23 3.28 18.61
N ALA A 146 5.73 2.33 17.84
CA ALA A 146 4.30 2.16 17.57
C ALA A 146 3.42 1.86 18.79
N LYS A 147 3.99 1.38 19.89
CA LYS A 147 3.24 1.14 21.14
C LYS A 147 3.20 2.33 22.08
N ASN A 148 4.06 3.31 21.86
CA ASN A 148 4.21 4.47 22.73
C ASN A 148 3.42 5.69 22.25
N GLU A 149 2.77 5.60 21.06
CA GLU A 149 1.81 6.57 20.55
C GLU A 149 0.35 6.15 20.86
#